data_f78f0d5845a778fa4623796abf09a3af
#
_entry.id   f78f0d5845a778fa4623796abf09a3af
#
_cell.length_a   1.000
_cell.length_b   1.000
_cell.length_c   1.000
_cell.angle_alpha   90.00
_cell.angle_beta   90.00
_cell.angle_gamma   90.00
#
_symmetry.space_group_name_H-M   'P 1'
#
loop_
_entity.id
_entity.type
_entity.pdbx_description
1 polymer ?
#
loop_
_entity_poly.entity_id
_entity_poly.type
_entity_poly.pdbx_seq_one_letter_code
_entity_poly.pdbx_strand_id
1 'polypeptide(L)'
;MIVVKSKRCSEKNILKEYPDAVILDVTSHADGDLVRMSPFYPHGGIPVPLSPGWTAMSVESIWQGLKVFDTAGVDTALFRNNTMKDLKRTVRKYSTPKGHRKGVGGSELLGHITARRLIYVPTYQ
;
A
#
# COMPACT_ATOMS: atom_id res chain seq x y z
N MET A 1 19.80 -15.57 4.25
CA MET A 1 18.34 -15.78 4.43
C MET A 1 17.69 -14.45 4.79
N ILE A 2 16.58 -14.12 4.18
CA ILE A 2 15.79 -12.92 4.53
C ILE A 2 14.58 -13.37 5.33
N VAL A 3 14.36 -12.75 6.50
CA VAL A 3 13.21 -13.02 7.36
C VAL A 3 12.41 -11.73 7.53
N VAL A 4 11.10 -11.78 7.36
CA VAL A 4 10.21 -10.64 7.55
C VAL A 4 9.50 -10.77 8.90
N LYS A 5 9.63 -9.75 9.71
CA LYS A 5 8.98 -9.66 11.02
C LYS A 5 8.09 -8.42 11.11
N SER A 6 7.04 -8.48 11.90
CA SER A 6 6.20 -7.32 12.17
C SER A 6 6.98 -6.28 12.98
N LYS A 7 6.78 -4.99 12.69
CA LYS A 7 7.33 -3.88 13.49
C LYS A 7 6.91 -3.93 14.98
N ARG A 8 5.87 -4.70 15.30
CA ARG A 8 5.46 -4.94 16.70
C ARG A 8 6.40 -5.87 17.46
N CYS A 9 7.23 -6.65 16.76
CA CYS A 9 8.27 -7.46 17.40
C CYS A 9 9.39 -6.53 17.88
N SER A 10 9.79 -6.67 19.14
CA SER A 10 10.95 -5.93 19.65
C SER A 10 12.25 -6.46 19.04
N GLU A 11 13.21 -5.58 18.82
CA GLU A 11 14.55 -5.98 18.35
C GLU A 11 15.19 -7.03 19.25
N LYS A 12 15.03 -6.88 20.58
CA LYS A 12 15.49 -7.87 21.55
C LYS A 12 14.96 -9.28 21.27
N ASN A 13 13.69 -9.42 20.95
CA ASN A 13 13.08 -10.71 20.65
C ASN A 13 13.55 -11.26 19.28
N ILE A 14 13.74 -10.37 18.30
CA ILE A 14 14.28 -10.76 17.00
C ILE A 14 15.71 -11.28 17.14
N LEU A 15 16.58 -10.57 17.87
CA LEU A 15 17.96 -10.97 18.08
C LEU A 15 18.10 -12.21 18.97
N LYS A 16 17.11 -12.47 19.83
CA LYS A 16 17.07 -13.73 20.60
C LYS A 16 16.83 -14.95 19.70
N GLU A 17 15.99 -14.77 18.67
CA GLU A 17 15.68 -15.81 17.68
C GLU A 17 16.77 -15.90 16.57
N TYR A 18 17.34 -14.76 16.20
CA TYR A 18 18.36 -14.60 15.16
C TYR A 18 19.52 -13.72 15.66
N PRO A 19 20.49 -14.29 16.42
CA PRO A 19 21.52 -13.50 17.10
C PRO A 19 22.39 -12.63 16.19
N ASP A 20 22.64 -13.09 14.96
CA ASP A 20 23.52 -12.41 13.98
C ASP A 20 22.72 -11.59 12.94
N ALA A 21 21.44 -11.36 13.18
CA ALA A 21 20.60 -10.67 12.22
C ALA A 21 20.94 -9.18 12.14
N VAL A 22 21.00 -8.66 10.92
CA VAL A 22 20.94 -7.23 10.64
C VAL A 22 19.47 -6.83 10.50
N ILE A 23 19.00 -5.95 11.37
CA ILE A 23 17.60 -5.52 11.39
C ILE A 23 17.47 -4.24 10.58
N LEU A 24 16.62 -4.28 9.53
CA LEU A 24 16.31 -3.14 8.69
C LEU A 24 14.84 -2.75 8.87
N ASP A 25 14.59 -1.51 9.27
CA ASP A 25 13.24 -0.93 9.29
C ASP A 25 12.90 -0.38 7.89
N VAL A 26 11.89 -0.95 7.26
CA VAL A 26 11.41 -0.55 5.93
C VAL A 26 9.97 0.01 5.98
N THR A 27 9.53 0.43 7.16
CA THR A 27 8.20 1.02 7.36
C THR A 27 8.18 2.49 6.94
N SER A 28 6.99 3.09 6.93
CA SER A 28 6.81 4.54 6.66
C SER A 28 7.45 5.45 7.71
N HIS A 29 7.91 4.91 8.82
CA HIS A 29 8.61 5.61 9.89
C HIS A 29 10.12 5.31 9.92
N ALA A 30 10.63 4.62 8.91
CA ALA A 30 12.05 4.32 8.80
C ALA A 30 12.88 5.59 8.62
N ASP A 31 14.09 5.58 9.18
CA ASP A 31 15.06 6.65 9.00
C ASP A 31 15.85 6.46 7.69
N GLY A 32 16.31 7.57 7.14
CA GLY A 32 17.17 7.56 5.95
C GLY A 32 16.48 7.00 4.72
N ASP A 33 17.27 6.39 3.83
CA ASP A 33 16.79 5.92 2.53
C ASP A 33 15.85 4.72 2.60
N LEU A 34 15.82 4.00 3.71
CA LEU A 34 14.96 2.81 3.85
C LEU A 34 13.46 3.14 3.86
N VAL A 35 13.09 4.38 4.20
CA VAL A 35 11.70 4.85 4.08
C VAL A 35 11.17 4.74 2.66
N ARG A 36 12.04 4.80 1.65
CA ARG A 36 11.70 4.66 0.24
C ARG A 36 11.16 3.26 -0.12
N MET A 37 11.40 2.28 0.70
CA MET A 37 10.84 0.93 0.55
C MET A 37 9.41 0.81 1.08
N SER A 38 8.92 1.84 1.76
CA SER A 38 7.54 1.88 2.23
C SER A 38 6.56 2.08 1.06
N PRO A 39 5.41 1.37 1.05
CA PRO A 39 4.36 1.61 0.06
C PRO A 39 3.75 3.02 0.13
N PHE A 40 3.99 3.75 1.21
CA PHE A 40 3.54 5.14 1.38
C PHE A 40 4.46 6.16 0.70
N TYR A 41 5.68 5.77 0.36
CA TYR A 41 6.65 6.72 -0.19
C TYR A 41 6.24 7.22 -1.59
N PRO A 42 6.26 8.55 -1.82
CA PRO A 42 5.79 9.15 -3.07
C PRO A 42 6.89 9.13 -4.15
N HIS A 43 7.10 8.00 -4.78
CA HIS A 43 8.04 7.85 -5.89
C HIS A 43 7.63 8.65 -7.14
N GLY A 44 6.33 8.82 -7.34
CA GLY A 44 5.77 9.44 -8.54
C GLY A 44 5.79 8.53 -9.76
N GLY A 45 4.93 8.84 -10.73
CA GLY A 45 4.90 8.18 -12.02
C GLY A 45 4.61 6.68 -12.00
N ILE A 46 4.04 6.15 -10.93
CA ILE A 46 3.72 4.73 -10.83
C ILE A 46 2.47 4.43 -11.67
N PRO A 47 2.55 3.59 -12.71
CA PRO A 47 1.38 3.22 -13.49
C PRO A 47 0.32 2.54 -12.61
N VAL A 48 -0.93 3.01 -12.71
CA VAL A 48 -2.04 2.37 -11.99
C VAL A 48 -2.46 1.11 -12.78
N PRO A 49 -2.37 -0.09 -12.19
CA PRO A 49 -2.73 -1.32 -12.86
C PRO A 49 -4.15 -1.30 -13.43
N LEU A 50 -4.36 -1.91 -14.58
CA LEU A 50 -5.67 -2.05 -15.23
C LEU A 50 -6.36 -0.69 -15.52
N SER A 51 -5.57 0.39 -15.55
CA SER A 51 -6.06 1.76 -15.65
C SER A 51 -5.21 2.55 -16.64
N PRO A 52 -5.36 2.34 -17.96
CA PRO A 52 -4.55 3.00 -18.98
C PRO A 52 -4.57 4.53 -18.83
N GLY A 53 -3.38 5.15 -18.90
CA GLY A 53 -3.22 6.60 -18.78
C GLY A 53 -3.21 7.15 -17.34
N TRP A 54 -3.44 6.32 -16.34
CA TRP A 54 -3.39 6.74 -14.94
C TRP A 54 -2.03 6.44 -14.31
N THR A 55 -1.50 7.42 -13.58
CA THR A 55 -0.31 7.29 -12.74
C THR A 55 -0.60 7.78 -11.33
N ALA A 56 0.20 7.33 -10.38
CA ALA A 56 0.07 7.72 -8.98
C ALA A 56 1.42 7.95 -8.32
N MET A 57 1.41 8.62 -7.18
CA MET A 57 2.61 8.97 -6.43
C MET A 57 3.16 7.80 -5.62
N SER A 58 2.30 6.95 -5.06
CA SER A 58 2.71 5.86 -4.18
C SER A 58 1.88 4.59 -4.39
N VAL A 59 2.43 3.45 -3.97
CA VAL A 59 1.72 2.15 -3.96
C VAL A 59 0.46 2.22 -3.10
N GLU A 60 0.56 2.81 -1.92
CA GLU A 60 -0.57 2.92 -0.99
C GLU A 60 -1.67 3.81 -1.55
N SER A 61 -1.33 4.89 -2.28
CA SER A 61 -2.33 5.74 -2.92
C SER A 61 -3.15 4.99 -3.97
N ILE A 62 -2.52 4.09 -4.71
CA ILE A 62 -3.22 3.21 -5.67
C ILE A 62 -4.13 2.23 -4.93
N TRP A 63 -3.61 1.57 -3.92
CA TRP A 63 -4.35 0.58 -3.13
C TRP A 63 -5.59 1.19 -2.48
N GLN A 64 -5.43 2.33 -1.82
CA GLN A 64 -6.53 3.02 -1.17
C GLN A 64 -7.47 3.70 -2.18
N GLY A 65 -6.92 4.25 -3.25
CA GLY A 65 -7.72 4.94 -4.28
C GLY A 65 -8.68 3.99 -5.03
N LEU A 66 -8.25 2.76 -5.32
CA LEU A 66 -9.09 1.77 -5.99
C LEU A 66 -10.05 1.02 -5.05
N LYS A 67 -9.93 1.20 -3.75
CA LYS A 67 -10.79 0.57 -2.76
C LYS A 67 -12.21 1.14 -2.81
N VAL A 68 -13.20 0.27 -2.77
CA VAL A 68 -14.61 0.61 -2.80
C VAL A 68 -15.26 0.23 -1.47
N PHE A 69 -16.09 1.13 -0.95
CA PHE A 69 -16.83 0.98 0.30
C PHE A 69 -18.33 1.05 0.03
N ASP A 70 -19.14 0.72 1.02
CA ASP A 70 -20.60 0.86 0.91
C ASP A 70 -21.03 2.30 0.57
N THR A 71 -20.33 3.28 1.12
CA THR A 71 -20.68 4.71 0.98
C THR A 71 -19.76 5.49 0.04
N ALA A 72 -18.70 4.88 -0.47
CA ALA A 72 -17.72 5.59 -1.30
C ALA A 72 -17.07 4.68 -2.34
N GLY A 73 -16.96 5.16 -3.55
CA GLY A 73 -16.28 4.50 -4.66
C GLY A 73 -14.78 4.77 -4.72
N VAL A 74 -14.22 4.60 -5.91
CA VAL A 74 -12.83 4.93 -6.25
C VAL A 74 -12.55 6.40 -5.97
N ASP A 75 -11.38 6.68 -5.39
CA ASP A 75 -10.91 8.03 -5.10
C ASP A 75 -9.59 8.30 -5.83
N THR A 76 -9.66 8.83 -7.03
CA THR A 76 -8.49 9.15 -7.86
C THR A 76 -7.70 10.34 -7.34
N ALA A 77 -8.27 11.18 -6.47
CA ALA A 77 -7.56 12.29 -5.86
C ALA A 77 -6.39 11.81 -4.98
N LEU A 78 -6.49 10.62 -4.40
CA LEU A 78 -5.40 10.01 -3.62
C LEU A 78 -4.15 9.75 -4.47
N PHE A 79 -4.28 9.53 -5.77
CA PHE A 79 -3.13 9.26 -6.65
C PHE A 79 -2.12 10.41 -6.69
N ARG A 80 -2.56 11.64 -6.42
CA ARG A 80 -1.70 12.84 -6.40
C ARG A 80 -1.08 13.13 -5.04
N ASN A 81 -1.45 12.38 -4.00
CA ASN A 81 -0.94 12.60 -2.66
C ASN A 81 0.55 12.25 -2.57
N ASN A 82 1.38 13.23 -2.28
CA ASN A 82 2.83 13.11 -2.13
C ASN A 82 3.30 13.32 -0.69
N THR A 83 2.39 13.29 0.29
CA THR A 83 2.70 13.67 1.68
C THR A 83 2.94 12.50 2.61
N MET A 84 2.70 11.26 2.18
CA MET A 84 2.67 10.04 3.01
C MET A 84 1.59 10.05 4.10
N LYS A 85 0.78 11.10 4.18
CA LYS A 85 -0.28 11.30 5.18
C LYS A 85 -1.65 11.20 4.54
N ASP A 86 -2.66 10.88 5.34
CA ASP A 86 -4.08 10.86 4.92
C ASP A 86 -4.40 9.95 3.73
N LEU A 87 -3.57 8.94 3.49
CA LEU A 87 -3.77 7.97 2.43
C LEU A 87 -4.79 6.87 2.79
N LYS A 88 -4.87 6.51 4.08
CA LYS A 88 -5.74 5.43 4.52
C LYS A 88 -7.21 5.84 4.54
N ARG A 89 -8.03 5.07 3.85
CA ARG A 89 -9.49 5.18 3.90
C ARG A 89 -10.02 4.18 4.92
N THR A 90 -10.38 4.69 6.11
CA THR A 90 -10.75 3.85 7.26
C THR A 90 -12.22 3.43 7.25
N VAL A 91 -12.51 2.27 7.82
CA VAL A 91 -13.89 1.77 8.03
C VAL A 91 -14.73 2.78 8.83
N ARG A 92 -14.12 3.44 9.81
CA ARG A 92 -14.80 4.46 10.61
C ARG A 92 -15.37 5.61 9.77
N LYS A 93 -14.64 6.01 8.69
CA LYS A 93 -15.05 7.14 7.84
C LYS A 93 -15.90 6.69 6.65
N TYR A 94 -15.61 5.52 6.08
CA TYR A 94 -16.14 5.08 4.79
C TYR A 94 -17.02 3.83 4.84
N SER A 95 -17.28 3.29 6.03
CA SER A 95 -18.04 2.05 6.24
C SER A 95 -17.31 0.76 5.79
N THR A 96 -18.05 -0.28 5.46
CA THR A 96 -17.50 -1.58 5.12
C THR A 96 -16.85 -1.59 3.73
N PRO A 97 -15.60 -2.06 3.60
CA PRO A 97 -14.98 -2.24 2.28
C PRO A 97 -15.67 -3.37 1.52
N LYS A 98 -16.01 -3.12 0.25
CA LYS A 98 -16.57 -4.12 -0.66
C LYS A 98 -15.52 -4.85 -1.50
N GLY A 99 -14.38 -4.25 -1.71
CA GLY A 99 -13.30 -4.77 -2.53
C GLY A 99 -12.52 -3.65 -3.21
N HIS A 100 -11.78 -4.00 -4.25
CA HIS A 100 -11.04 -3.06 -5.09
C HIS A 100 -11.59 -3.08 -6.50
N ARG A 101 -11.74 -1.90 -7.10
CA ARG A 101 -12.14 -1.78 -8.49
C ARG A 101 -11.06 -2.34 -9.41
N LYS A 102 -11.46 -3.14 -10.39
CA LYS A 102 -10.55 -3.65 -11.43
C LYS A 102 -10.24 -2.53 -12.45
N GLY A 103 -9.39 -1.60 -12.02
CA GLY A 103 -9.06 -0.39 -12.75
C GLY A 103 -10.00 0.78 -12.48
N VAL A 104 -9.53 2.00 -12.76
CA VAL A 104 -10.29 3.25 -12.53
C VAL A 104 -11.61 3.26 -13.32
N GLY A 105 -11.55 2.85 -14.59
CA GLY A 105 -12.73 2.81 -15.47
C GLY A 105 -13.50 1.50 -15.43
N GLY A 106 -13.08 0.51 -14.63
CA GLY A 106 -13.73 -0.78 -14.54
C GLY A 106 -15.00 -0.75 -13.69
N SER A 107 -15.86 -1.76 -13.86
CA SER A 107 -17.07 -1.97 -13.06
C SER A 107 -16.96 -3.17 -12.12
N GLU A 108 -16.03 -4.09 -12.40
CA GLU A 108 -15.80 -5.30 -11.62
C GLU A 108 -15.09 -4.99 -10.30
N LEU A 109 -15.55 -5.64 -9.22
CA LEU A 109 -14.90 -5.60 -7.91
C LEU A 109 -14.06 -6.86 -7.70
N LEU A 110 -12.82 -6.67 -7.28
CA LEU A 110 -11.88 -7.74 -6.92
C LEU A 110 -11.94 -7.98 -5.41
N GLY A 111 -12.00 -9.25 -5.03
CA GLY A 111 -11.79 -9.65 -3.64
C GLY A 111 -10.34 -9.38 -3.19
N HIS A 112 -10.11 -9.42 -1.88
CA HIS A 112 -8.84 -9.00 -1.27
C HIS A 112 -7.61 -9.70 -1.88
N ILE A 113 -7.63 -11.02 -2.00
CA ILE A 113 -6.47 -11.79 -2.50
C ILE A 113 -6.22 -11.51 -3.97
N THR A 114 -7.28 -11.48 -4.80
CA THR A 114 -7.15 -11.18 -6.22
C THR A 114 -6.66 -9.75 -6.45
N ALA A 115 -7.17 -8.79 -5.69
CA ALA A 115 -6.70 -7.40 -5.73
C ALA A 115 -5.22 -7.28 -5.34
N ARG A 116 -4.77 -8.02 -4.32
CA ARG A 116 -3.35 -8.08 -3.97
C ARG A 116 -2.48 -8.52 -5.13
N ARG A 117 -2.89 -9.56 -5.84
CA ARG A 117 -2.14 -10.12 -6.98
C ARG A 117 -2.16 -9.24 -8.21
N LEU A 118 -3.28 -8.59 -8.51
CA LEU A 118 -3.46 -7.81 -9.75
C LEU A 118 -3.14 -6.31 -9.59
N ILE A 119 -3.17 -5.77 -8.38
CA ILE A 119 -2.96 -4.36 -8.10
C ILE A 119 -1.72 -4.14 -7.24
N TYR A 120 -1.71 -4.64 -6.01
CA TYR A 120 -0.67 -4.31 -5.04
C TYR A 120 0.71 -4.83 -5.43
N VAL A 121 0.83 -6.11 -5.76
CA VAL A 121 2.11 -6.72 -6.13
C VAL A 121 2.71 -6.06 -7.39
N PRO A 122 1.97 -5.88 -8.51
CA PRO A 122 2.52 -5.22 -9.69
C PRO A 122 2.97 -3.78 -9.43
N THR A 123 2.27 -3.03 -8.60
CA THR A 123 2.66 -1.65 -8.27
C THR A 123 3.89 -1.58 -7.39
N TYR A 124 4.12 -2.58 -6.55
CA TYR A 124 5.27 -2.62 -5.64
C TYR A 124 6.57 -3.04 -6.35
N GLN A 125 6.47 -3.72 -7.46
CA GLN A 125 7.63 -4.10 -8.29
C GLN A 125 8.22 -2.89 -9.04
#